data_5cb29c2d97deb86f3093d95f54a38551
#
_entry.id   5cb29c2d97deb86f3093d95f54a38551
#
_cell.length_a   1.000
_cell.length_b   1.000
_cell.length_c   1.000
_cell.angle_alpha   90.00
_cell.angle_beta   90.00
_cell.angle_gamma   90.00
#
_symmetry.space_group_name_H-M   'P 1'
#
loop_
_entity.id
_entity.type
_entity.pdbx_description
1 polymer ?
#
loop_
_entity_poly.entity_id
_entity_poly.type
_entity_poly.pdbx_seq_one_letter_code
_entity_poly.pdbx_strand_id
1 'polypeptide(L)'
;MIDIFKDLTEKELGAKVWAQGTAPADLPDNFYTVINDYTDDILHADNKAVAIVWEWTVIFYTKDFSLLYSGIEKIKSLLKSKGYIVRGSGYDFNGKYDAWEARAIDIKKIEYLEA
;
A
#
# COMPACT_ATOMS: atom_id res chain seq x y z
N MET A 1 8.41 -2.65 -7.94
CA MET A 1 8.05 -1.87 -6.72
C MET A 1 7.01 -2.56 -5.86
N ILE A 2 5.89 -3.00 -6.43
CA ILE A 2 4.87 -3.68 -5.64
C ILE A 2 5.37 -4.99 -5.02
N ASP A 3 6.21 -5.73 -5.71
CA ASP A 3 6.76 -6.98 -5.18
C ASP A 3 7.61 -6.74 -3.93
N ILE A 4 8.41 -5.68 -3.94
CA ILE A 4 9.22 -5.29 -2.78
C ILE A 4 8.30 -4.91 -1.61
N PHE A 5 7.26 -4.15 -1.88
CA PHE A 5 6.26 -3.77 -0.89
C PHE A 5 5.57 -5.02 -0.31
N LYS A 6 5.16 -5.94 -1.16
CA LYS A 6 4.50 -7.18 -0.76
C LYS A 6 5.41 -8.01 0.14
N ASP A 7 6.64 -8.28 -0.29
CA ASP A 7 7.61 -9.08 0.47
C ASP A 7 7.87 -8.45 1.85
N LEU A 8 8.06 -7.14 1.87
CA LEU A 8 8.32 -6.41 3.09
C LEU A 8 7.17 -6.52 4.08
N THR A 9 5.94 -6.31 3.61
CA THR A 9 4.76 -6.35 4.46
C THR A 9 4.49 -7.76 4.99
N GLU A 10 4.59 -8.76 4.15
CA GLU A 10 4.38 -10.15 4.56
C GLU A 10 5.44 -10.60 5.56
N LYS A 11 6.68 -10.21 5.36
CA LYS A 11 7.79 -10.56 6.24
C LYS A 11 7.71 -9.86 7.59
N GLU A 12 7.47 -8.55 7.58
CA GLU A 12 7.53 -7.73 8.79
C GLU A 12 6.24 -7.77 9.61
N LEU A 13 5.09 -7.83 8.96
CA LEU A 13 3.79 -7.80 9.64
C LEU A 13 3.10 -9.16 9.69
N GLY A 14 3.59 -10.14 8.92
CA GLY A 14 2.97 -11.45 8.85
C GLY A 14 1.60 -11.46 8.19
N ALA A 15 1.24 -10.41 7.46
CA ALA A 15 -0.05 -10.29 6.79
C ALA A 15 0.12 -10.44 5.27
N LYS A 16 -0.83 -11.11 4.64
CA LYS A 16 -0.82 -11.29 3.18
C LYS A 16 -1.17 -9.98 2.47
N VAL A 17 -0.54 -9.76 1.32
CA VAL A 17 -0.76 -8.58 0.48
C VAL A 17 -0.96 -9.03 -0.96
N TRP A 18 -2.01 -8.51 -1.60
CA TRP A 18 -2.29 -8.77 -3.01
C TRP A 18 -2.56 -7.47 -3.75
N ALA A 19 -2.23 -7.44 -5.04
CA ALA A 19 -2.75 -6.39 -5.90
C ALA A 19 -4.27 -6.49 -5.95
N GLN A 20 -4.97 -5.35 -5.95
CA GLN A 20 -6.44 -5.33 -5.95
C GLN A 20 -6.97 -6.14 -7.14
N GLY A 21 -7.89 -7.04 -6.85
CA GLY A 21 -8.49 -7.92 -7.86
C GLY A 21 -7.77 -9.24 -8.09
N THR A 22 -6.60 -9.45 -7.46
CA THR A 22 -5.82 -10.69 -7.63
C THR A 22 -5.85 -11.60 -6.40
N ALA A 23 -6.57 -11.22 -5.34
CA ALA A 23 -6.66 -12.02 -4.13
C ALA A 23 -7.40 -13.34 -4.42
N PRO A 24 -7.00 -14.45 -3.77
CA PRO A 24 -7.67 -15.74 -3.97
C PRO A 24 -9.10 -15.72 -3.40
N ALA A 25 -9.89 -16.73 -3.75
CA ALA A 25 -11.26 -16.86 -3.23
C ALA A 25 -11.28 -17.17 -1.72
N ASP A 26 -10.26 -17.86 -1.23
CA ASP A 26 -10.13 -18.21 0.18
C ASP A 26 -9.27 -17.15 0.88
N LEU A 27 -9.94 -16.18 1.50
CA LEU A 27 -9.27 -15.03 2.10
C LEU A 27 -9.07 -15.21 3.60
N PRO A 28 -7.89 -14.79 4.14
CA PRO A 28 -7.71 -14.75 5.59
C PRO A 28 -8.56 -13.64 6.23
N ASP A 29 -8.69 -13.67 7.54
CA ASP A 29 -9.49 -12.68 8.27
C ASP A 29 -8.90 -11.26 8.15
N ASN A 30 -7.59 -11.15 8.02
CA ASN A 30 -6.88 -9.87 7.91
C ASN A 30 -5.91 -9.93 6.75
N PHE A 31 -5.98 -8.94 5.85
CA PHE A 31 -5.06 -8.85 4.71
C PHE A 31 -5.05 -7.44 4.16
N TYR A 32 -4.09 -7.18 3.29
CA TYR A 32 -3.97 -5.90 2.58
C TYR A 32 -4.12 -6.10 1.08
N THR A 33 -4.68 -5.10 0.41
CA THR A 33 -4.60 -5.00 -1.05
C THR A 33 -3.97 -3.67 -1.44
N VAL A 34 -3.43 -3.60 -2.64
CA VAL A 34 -2.73 -2.42 -3.15
C VAL A 34 -3.25 -2.08 -4.53
N ILE A 35 -3.56 -0.80 -4.73
CA ILE A 35 -3.94 -0.25 -6.03
C ILE A 35 -2.85 0.73 -6.45
N ASN A 36 -2.33 0.60 -7.67
CA ASN A 36 -1.43 1.60 -8.25
C ASN A 36 -2.28 2.70 -8.87
N ASP A 37 -2.34 3.86 -8.21
CA ASP A 37 -3.16 4.97 -8.65
C ASP A 37 -2.47 5.81 -9.72
N TYR A 38 -1.14 5.93 -9.63
CA TYR A 38 -0.41 6.86 -10.48
C TYR A 38 1.07 6.51 -10.53
N THR A 39 1.64 6.58 -11.71
CA THR A 39 3.08 6.43 -11.93
C THR A 39 3.47 7.38 -13.04
N ASP A 40 4.48 8.22 -12.81
CA ASP A 40 4.97 9.13 -13.83
C ASP A 40 6.41 9.50 -13.59
N ASP A 41 7.04 9.99 -14.64
CA ASP A 41 8.39 10.55 -14.59
C ASP A 41 8.32 11.98 -14.05
N ILE A 42 9.22 12.29 -13.17
CA ILE A 42 9.40 13.66 -12.66
C ILE A 42 10.87 14.02 -12.72
N LEU A 43 11.15 15.31 -12.72
CA LEU A 43 12.51 15.85 -12.79
C LEU A 43 13.26 15.33 -14.02
N HIS A 44 13.24 16.09 -15.09
CA HIS A 44 13.94 15.75 -16.33
C HIS A 44 15.24 16.53 -16.45
N ALA A 45 16.29 15.86 -16.89
CA ALA A 45 17.57 16.46 -17.24
C ALA A 45 18.02 15.87 -18.58
N ASP A 46 18.38 16.73 -19.56
CA ASP A 46 18.82 16.31 -20.90
C ASP A 46 17.84 15.35 -21.58
N ASN A 47 16.53 15.64 -21.47
CA ASN A 47 15.44 14.83 -22.00
C ASN A 47 15.35 13.41 -21.41
N LYS A 48 15.97 13.19 -20.26
CA LYS A 48 15.88 11.92 -19.54
C LYS A 48 15.18 12.15 -18.20
N ALA A 49 14.32 11.23 -17.83
CA ALA A 49 13.74 11.23 -16.50
C ALA A 49 14.82 10.94 -15.46
N VAL A 50 14.88 11.73 -14.37
CA VAL A 50 15.81 11.50 -13.26
C VAL A 50 15.11 10.92 -12.04
N ALA A 51 13.79 10.88 -12.02
CA ALA A 51 13.03 10.26 -10.96
C ALA A 51 11.67 9.77 -11.47
N ILE A 52 11.13 8.78 -10.78
CA ILE A 52 9.78 8.26 -11.02
C ILE A 52 9.01 8.43 -9.72
N VAL A 53 7.79 8.96 -9.80
CA VAL A 53 6.88 8.99 -8.66
C VAL A 53 5.88 7.84 -8.79
N TRP A 54 5.68 7.14 -7.69
CA TRP A 54 4.71 6.08 -7.56
C TRP A 54 3.70 6.48 -6.50
N GLU A 55 2.41 6.37 -6.80
CA GLU A 55 1.34 6.61 -5.84
C GLU A 55 0.43 5.39 -5.80
N TRP A 56 0.19 4.90 -4.59
CA TRP A 56 -0.66 3.73 -4.36
C TRP A 56 -1.67 4.00 -3.26
N THR A 57 -2.77 3.28 -3.32
CA THR A 57 -3.71 3.15 -2.21
C THR A 57 -3.52 1.77 -1.60
N VAL A 58 -3.26 1.72 -0.31
CA VAL A 58 -3.16 0.47 0.46
C VAL A 58 -4.43 0.33 1.27
N ILE A 59 -5.10 -0.81 1.15
CA ILE A 59 -6.37 -1.08 1.82
C ILE A 59 -6.17 -2.23 2.78
N PHE A 60 -6.52 -2.01 4.05
CA PHE A 60 -6.54 -3.07 5.06
C PHE A 60 -7.96 -3.60 5.20
N TYR A 61 -8.10 -4.90 5.06
CA TYR A 61 -9.36 -5.63 5.24
C TYR A 61 -9.28 -6.46 6.52
N THR A 62 -10.32 -6.40 7.34
CA THR A 62 -10.40 -7.19 8.57
C THR A 62 -11.85 -7.58 8.86
N LYS A 63 -12.03 -8.76 9.42
CA LYS A 63 -13.34 -9.16 9.96
C LYS A 63 -13.56 -8.65 11.38
N ASP A 64 -12.51 -8.15 12.03
CA ASP A 64 -12.57 -7.62 13.39
C ASP A 64 -12.46 -6.08 13.33
N PHE A 65 -13.59 -5.41 13.51
CA PHE A 65 -13.66 -3.95 13.46
C PHE A 65 -12.65 -3.28 14.42
N SER A 66 -12.35 -3.92 15.55
CA SER A 66 -11.41 -3.35 16.52
C SER A 66 -9.97 -3.26 16.00
N LEU A 67 -9.63 -4.02 14.95
CA LEU A 67 -8.29 -4.00 14.34
C LEU A 67 -8.17 -3.03 13.18
N LEU A 68 -9.27 -2.41 12.77
CA LEU A 68 -9.31 -1.60 11.54
C LEU A 68 -8.30 -0.46 11.56
N TYR A 69 -8.27 0.30 12.65
CA TYR A 69 -7.36 1.43 12.80
C TYR A 69 -5.91 0.96 13.01
N SER A 70 -5.70 -0.03 13.88
CA SER A 70 -4.35 -0.52 14.19
C SER A 70 -3.66 -1.17 12.99
N GLY A 71 -4.42 -1.82 12.11
CA GLY A 71 -3.87 -2.40 10.89
C GLY A 71 -3.29 -1.35 9.96
N ILE A 72 -3.95 -0.21 9.83
CA ILE A 72 -3.44 0.92 9.06
C ILE A 72 -2.22 1.56 9.75
N GLU A 73 -2.25 1.72 11.06
CA GLU A 73 -1.11 2.30 11.78
C GLU A 73 0.15 1.43 11.68
N LYS A 74 -0.01 0.12 11.69
CA LYS A 74 1.12 -0.81 11.53
C LYS A 74 1.77 -0.69 10.14
N ILE A 75 0.95 -0.71 9.07
CA ILE A 75 1.49 -0.60 7.71
C ILE A 75 2.08 0.79 7.47
N LYS A 76 1.45 1.83 8.01
CA LYS A 76 1.95 3.20 7.94
C LYS A 76 3.35 3.31 8.56
N SER A 77 3.53 2.79 9.77
CA SER A 77 4.83 2.84 10.46
C SER A 77 5.91 2.08 9.67
N LEU A 78 5.57 0.90 9.17
CA LEU A 78 6.49 0.10 8.37
C LEU A 78 6.93 0.86 7.11
N LEU A 79 5.98 1.39 6.35
CA LEU A 79 6.28 2.06 5.10
C LEU A 79 7.08 3.35 5.31
N LYS A 80 6.75 4.13 6.34
CA LYS A 80 7.55 5.31 6.68
C LYS A 80 8.99 4.95 7.02
N SER A 81 9.20 3.85 7.73
CA SER A 81 10.55 3.39 8.06
C SER A 81 11.36 2.97 6.85
N LYS A 82 10.72 2.69 5.74
CA LYS A 82 11.37 2.27 4.48
C LYS A 82 11.39 3.37 3.41
N GLY A 83 11.11 4.61 3.80
CA GLY A 83 11.23 5.76 2.92
C GLY A 83 9.99 6.09 2.10
N TYR A 84 8.86 5.46 2.36
CA TYR A 84 7.60 5.84 1.73
C TYR A 84 7.04 7.08 2.40
N ILE A 85 6.38 7.92 1.62
CA ILE A 85 5.68 9.10 2.11
C ILE A 85 4.25 8.69 2.41
N VAL A 86 3.84 8.84 3.67
CA VAL A 86 2.50 8.49 4.12
C VAL A 86 1.90 9.70 4.81
N ARG A 87 0.69 10.09 4.41
CA ARG A 87 0.00 11.23 4.99
C ARG A 87 -1.25 10.79 5.74
N GLY A 88 -1.44 11.38 6.94
CA GLY A 88 -2.64 11.13 7.73
C GLY A 88 -2.69 9.72 8.32
N SER A 89 -3.88 9.31 8.72
CA SER A 89 -4.15 8.03 9.36
C SER A 89 -5.14 7.18 8.57
N GLY A 90 -5.30 7.50 7.31
CA GLY A 90 -6.19 6.76 6.43
C GLY A 90 -7.64 7.24 6.50
N TYR A 91 -8.50 6.54 5.80
CA TYR A 91 -9.93 6.84 5.71
C TYR A 91 -10.71 5.55 5.53
N ASP A 92 -11.97 5.55 5.99
CA ASP A 92 -12.84 4.41 5.80
C ASP A 92 -13.06 4.16 4.32
N PHE A 93 -13.02 2.89 3.94
CA PHE A 93 -13.11 2.49 2.56
C PHE A 93 -14.25 1.50 2.37
N ASN A 94 -15.06 1.74 1.33
CA ASN A 94 -16.15 0.83 0.98
C ASN A 94 -15.55 -0.29 0.13
N GLY A 95 -15.10 -1.33 0.81
CA GLY A 95 -14.29 -2.37 0.21
C GLY A 95 -15.07 -3.30 -0.72
N LYS A 96 -14.30 -4.11 -1.43
CA LYS A 96 -14.78 -5.07 -2.42
C LYS A 96 -15.39 -6.33 -1.79
N TYR A 97 -15.06 -6.60 -0.53
CA TYR A 97 -15.42 -7.85 0.16
C TYR A 97 -16.44 -7.58 1.26
N ASP A 98 -17.67 -8.04 1.08
CA ASP A 98 -18.81 -7.68 1.93
C ASP A 98 -18.68 -8.08 3.40
N ALA A 99 -17.99 -9.19 3.68
CA ALA A 99 -17.84 -9.70 5.04
C ALA A 99 -16.72 -9.02 5.83
N TRP A 100 -15.97 -8.11 5.18
CA TRP A 100 -14.82 -7.43 5.79
C TRP A 100 -15.08 -5.93 5.92
N GLU A 101 -14.56 -5.36 7.00
CA GLU A 101 -14.41 -3.92 7.12
C GLU A 101 -13.12 -3.50 6.43
N ALA A 102 -13.09 -2.29 5.89
CA ALA A 102 -11.93 -1.80 5.14
C ALA A 102 -11.58 -0.37 5.48
N ARG A 103 -10.28 -0.09 5.52
CA ARG A 103 -9.73 1.25 5.68
C ARG A 103 -8.53 1.41 4.76
N ALA A 104 -8.43 2.55 4.12
CA ALA A 104 -7.39 2.80 3.11
C ALA A 104 -6.45 3.90 3.55
N ILE A 105 -5.23 3.87 3.02
CA ILE A 105 -4.25 4.94 3.19
C ILE A 105 -3.49 5.13 1.88
N ASP A 106 -3.25 6.39 1.54
CA ASP A 106 -2.50 6.72 0.33
C ASP A 106 -1.02 6.83 0.66
N ILE A 107 -0.21 6.23 -0.20
CA ILE A 107 1.25 6.25 -0.04
C ILE A 107 1.91 6.70 -1.33
N LYS A 108 3.13 7.22 -1.21
CA LYS A 108 3.89 7.74 -2.32
C LYS A 108 5.35 7.35 -2.16
N LYS A 109 5.99 7.03 -3.25
CA LYS A 109 7.44 6.77 -3.30
C LYS A 109 8.04 7.51 -4.47
N ILE A 110 9.14 8.21 -4.22
CA ILE A 110 9.94 8.81 -5.27
C ILE A 110 11.17 7.94 -5.45
N GLU A 111 11.35 7.43 -6.65
CA GLU A 111 12.47 6.57 -7.01
C GLU A 111 13.39 7.36 -7.92
N TYR A 112 14.62 7.62 -7.46
CA TYR A 112 15.61 8.34 -8.24
C TYR A 112 16.34 7.37 -9.14
N LEU A 113 16.46 7.75 -10.41
CA LEU A 113 17.15 6.96 -11.42
C LEU A 113 18.63 7.32 -11.42
N GLU A 114 19.47 6.33 -11.61
CA GLU A 114 20.90 6.58 -11.75
C GLU A 114 21.18 7.25 -13.09
N ALA A 115 22.13 8.16 -13.07
CA ALA A 115 22.54 8.87 -14.28
C ALA A 115 23.28 7.96 -15.26
#